data_38d9afed7f66d91439f4c31c1e707129
#
_entry.id   38d9afed7f66d91439f4c31c1e707129
#
_cell.length_a   1.000
_cell.length_b   1.000
_cell.length_c   1.000
_cell.angle_alpha   90.00
_cell.angle_beta   90.00
_cell.angle_gamma   90.00
#
_symmetry.space_group_name_H-M   'P 1'
#
loop_
_entity.id
_entity.type
_entity.pdbx_description
1 polymer ?
#
loop_
_entity_poly.entity_id
_entity_poly.type
_entity_poly.pdbx_seq_one_letter_code
_entity_poly.pdbx_strand_id
1 'polypeptide(L)'
;MKIIKPLQISAQTQAFEQDGKIYFVVSATLGIGISGCPLLSVEYLKDAFESMGDYILPDMGMPKPRAEFLITAKFYSENAQPVKAGKVKACLGAREKELYVYGERSWQLGVPSEPTLITELSIDYANAYGGKDYPMNPIGNGYQSESLPQIENPNNIVTSAGFSPLDSSWSQRRQYEGTFDERYLEKYFPGHPPDFDWRGFMTAPDDQWMDEYFTGTEKFELHNMHPEKQIISGQ
;
A
#
# COMPACT_ATOMS: atom_id res chain seq x y z
N MET A 1 -9.17 -31.27 -0.87
CA MET A 1 -9.11 -30.93 0.57
C MET A 1 -10.33 -30.12 0.94
N LYS A 2 -11.00 -30.40 2.06
CA LYS A 2 -12.17 -29.61 2.53
C LYS A 2 -11.69 -28.73 3.68
N ILE A 3 -11.81 -27.41 3.52
CA ILE A 3 -11.52 -26.46 4.59
C ILE A 3 -12.79 -26.30 5.44
N ILE A 4 -12.67 -26.47 6.73
CA ILE A 4 -13.69 -26.11 7.71
C ILE A 4 -13.24 -24.81 8.33
N LYS A 5 -13.97 -23.71 8.10
CA LYS A 5 -13.64 -22.37 8.58
C LYS A 5 -14.77 -21.77 9.41
N PRO A 6 -14.47 -20.94 10.42
CA PRO A 6 -15.47 -20.09 11.06
C PRO A 6 -16.12 -19.13 10.04
N LEU A 7 -17.36 -18.74 10.27
CA LEU A 7 -18.11 -17.85 9.38
C LEU A 7 -17.47 -16.47 9.18
N GLN A 8 -16.61 -16.04 10.11
CA GLN A 8 -15.96 -14.73 10.08
C GLN A 8 -14.58 -14.73 9.38
N ILE A 9 -14.14 -15.87 8.85
CA ILE A 9 -12.85 -15.97 8.16
C ILE A 9 -13.11 -16.26 6.69
N SER A 10 -12.61 -15.41 5.80
CA SER A 10 -12.48 -15.74 4.39
C SER A 10 -11.24 -16.60 4.20
N ALA A 11 -11.36 -17.76 3.54
CA ALA A 11 -10.22 -18.63 3.27
C ALA A 11 -10.28 -19.17 1.85
N GLN A 12 -9.15 -19.14 1.18
CA GLN A 12 -8.95 -19.67 -0.17
C GLN A 12 -7.84 -20.71 -0.16
N THR A 13 -7.86 -21.62 -1.12
CA THR A 13 -6.82 -22.63 -1.28
C THR A 13 -6.40 -22.74 -2.72
N GLN A 14 -5.11 -22.90 -2.93
CA GLN A 14 -4.53 -23.20 -4.24
C GLN A 14 -3.49 -24.34 -4.08
N ALA A 15 -3.37 -25.15 -5.13
CA ALA A 15 -2.28 -26.10 -5.25
C ALA A 15 -1.46 -25.72 -6.48
N PHE A 16 -0.15 -25.79 -6.39
CA PHE A 16 0.77 -25.60 -7.51
C PHE A 16 1.95 -26.56 -7.38
N GLU A 17 2.60 -26.85 -8.50
CA GLU A 17 3.80 -27.66 -8.57
C GLU A 17 5.02 -26.76 -8.80
N GLN A 18 6.08 -26.99 -8.03
CA GLN A 18 7.37 -26.36 -8.20
C GLN A 18 8.48 -27.37 -7.84
N ASP A 19 9.50 -27.48 -8.69
CA ASP A 19 10.64 -28.39 -8.50
C ASP A 19 10.22 -29.85 -8.24
N GLY A 20 9.17 -30.32 -8.91
CA GLY A 20 8.62 -31.68 -8.76
C GLY A 20 7.90 -31.91 -7.42
N LYS A 21 7.59 -30.87 -6.66
CA LYS A 21 6.84 -30.92 -5.42
C LYS A 21 5.51 -30.21 -5.55
N ILE A 22 4.47 -30.79 -4.95
CA ILE A 22 3.15 -30.17 -4.88
C ILE A 22 3.05 -29.38 -3.57
N TYR A 23 2.74 -28.09 -3.70
CA TYR A 23 2.50 -27.18 -2.58
C TYR A 23 1.02 -26.89 -2.46
N PHE A 24 0.52 -26.82 -1.24
CA PHE A 24 -0.83 -26.38 -0.92
C PHE A 24 -0.73 -25.07 -0.13
N VAL A 25 -1.27 -24.01 -0.68
CA VAL A 25 -1.36 -22.71 -0.01
C VAL A 25 -2.76 -22.53 0.53
N VAL A 26 -2.86 -22.09 1.77
CA VAL A 26 -4.11 -21.68 2.40
C VAL A 26 -3.95 -20.23 2.79
N SER A 27 -4.71 -19.36 2.14
CA SER A 27 -4.80 -17.94 2.50
C SER A 27 -6.05 -17.71 3.34
N ALA A 28 -5.90 -17.10 4.49
CA ALA A 28 -6.98 -16.79 5.41
C ALA A 28 -6.99 -15.29 5.73
N THR A 29 -8.16 -14.67 5.56
CA THR A 29 -8.36 -13.24 5.82
C THR A 29 -9.34 -13.03 6.95
N LEU A 30 -8.96 -12.17 7.87
CA LEU A 30 -9.72 -11.79 9.05
C LEU A 30 -9.87 -10.27 9.09
N GLY A 31 -11.08 -9.76 9.31
CA GLY A 31 -11.33 -8.34 9.51
C GLY A 31 -11.57 -8.03 10.99
N ILE A 32 -10.84 -7.07 11.53
CA ILE A 32 -10.95 -6.64 12.92
C ILE A 32 -11.23 -5.13 12.97
N GLY A 33 -12.26 -4.73 13.70
CA GLY A 33 -12.54 -3.31 13.93
C GLY A 33 -11.55 -2.69 14.93
N ILE A 34 -11.02 -1.51 14.60
CA ILE A 34 -9.98 -0.81 15.41
C ILE A 34 -10.49 -0.37 16.80
N SER A 35 -11.80 -0.29 17.00
CA SER A 35 -12.39 0.14 18.29
C SER A 35 -12.66 -1.00 19.28
N GLY A 36 -12.05 -2.16 19.13
CA GLY A 36 -12.34 -3.36 19.91
C GLY A 36 -13.66 -4.03 19.52
N CYS A 37 -14.17 -3.68 18.34
CA CYS A 37 -15.38 -4.24 17.78
C CYS A 37 -15.20 -5.68 17.30
N PRO A 38 -16.32 -6.41 17.16
CA PRO A 38 -16.30 -7.79 16.67
C PRO A 38 -15.68 -7.88 15.27
N LEU A 39 -15.30 -9.09 14.92
CA LEU A 39 -14.81 -9.44 13.59
C LEU A 39 -15.77 -8.92 12.50
N LEU A 40 -15.23 -8.30 11.48
CA LEU A 40 -15.99 -7.82 10.34
C LEU A 40 -16.55 -8.99 9.53
N SER A 41 -17.71 -8.80 8.89
CA SER A 41 -18.31 -9.86 8.07
C SER A 41 -17.47 -10.20 6.84
N VAL A 42 -17.66 -11.42 6.32
CA VAL A 42 -16.99 -11.86 5.08
C VAL A 42 -17.44 -11.01 3.88
N GLU A 43 -18.68 -10.55 3.88
CA GLU A 43 -19.23 -9.66 2.85
C GLU A 43 -18.48 -8.32 2.87
N TYR A 44 -18.31 -7.71 4.03
CA TYR A 44 -17.53 -6.47 4.18
C TYR A 44 -16.09 -6.64 3.69
N LEU A 45 -15.46 -7.79 4.01
CA LEU A 45 -14.10 -8.07 3.53
C LEU A 45 -14.04 -8.20 2.01
N LYS A 46 -15.04 -8.82 1.38
CA LYS A 46 -15.11 -8.90 -0.08
C LYS A 46 -15.22 -7.53 -0.72
N ASP A 47 -16.14 -6.70 -0.24
CA ASP A 47 -16.33 -5.34 -0.74
C ASP A 47 -15.06 -4.50 -0.56
N ALA A 48 -14.38 -4.64 0.57
CA ALA A 48 -13.11 -3.97 0.82
C ALA A 48 -12.00 -4.44 -0.15
N PHE A 49 -11.90 -5.76 -0.41
CA PHE A 49 -10.93 -6.29 -1.38
C PHE A 49 -11.27 -5.90 -2.82
N GLU A 50 -12.53 -5.94 -3.21
CA GLU A 50 -12.96 -5.47 -4.53
C GLU A 50 -12.67 -3.98 -4.74
N SER A 51 -12.79 -3.17 -3.71
CA SER A 51 -12.44 -1.74 -3.75
C SER A 51 -10.95 -1.48 -3.88
N MET A 52 -10.11 -2.42 -3.46
CA MET A 52 -8.65 -2.33 -3.62
C MET A 52 -8.19 -2.70 -5.05
N GLY A 53 -9.07 -3.30 -5.87
CA GLY A 53 -8.80 -3.62 -7.27
C GLY A 53 -7.54 -4.47 -7.47
N ASP A 54 -6.84 -4.20 -8.56
CA ASP A 54 -5.61 -4.92 -8.95
C ASP A 54 -4.37 -4.59 -8.10
N TYR A 55 -4.52 -3.73 -7.08
CA TYR A 55 -3.40 -3.34 -6.20
C TYR A 55 -2.88 -4.52 -5.37
N ILE A 56 -3.75 -5.44 -5.00
CA ILE A 56 -3.36 -6.62 -4.22
C ILE A 56 -3.44 -7.85 -5.12
N LEU A 57 -2.29 -8.36 -5.51
CA LEU A 57 -2.23 -9.71 -6.08
C LEU A 57 -2.73 -10.68 -5.00
N PRO A 58 -3.65 -11.60 -5.35
CA PRO A 58 -4.06 -12.62 -4.40
C PRO A 58 -2.81 -13.34 -3.90
N ASP A 59 -2.67 -13.43 -2.59
CA ASP A 59 -1.56 -14.14 -1.91
C ASP A 59 -1.65 -15.67 -2.12
N MET A 60 -1.87 -16.04 -3.37
CA MET A 60 -2.14 -17.42 -3.80
C MET A 60 -0.90 -17.96 -4.51
N GLY A 61 0.17 -18.09 -3.79
CA GLY A 61 1.41 -18.57 -4.36
C GLY A 61 2.39 -18.96 -3.26
N MET A 62 3.68 -18.90 -3.55
CA MET A 62 4.72 -19.06 -2.54
C MET A 62 4.62 -17.95 -1.48
N PRO A 63 5.09 -18.20 -0.26
CA PRO A 63 5.08 -17.18 0.80
C PRO A 63 5.78 -15.90 0.35
N LYS A 64 5.19 -14.76 0.68
CA LYS A 64 5.86 -13.46 0.49
C LYS A 64 7.20 -13.43 1.23
N PRO A 65 8.22 -12.74 0.71
CA PRO A 65 9.51 -12.59 1.40
C PRO A 65 9.38 -11.92 2.77
N ARG A 66 8.40 -11.03 2.92
CA ARG A 66 8.16 -10.25 4.14
C ARG A 66 6.65 -10.05 4.38
N ALA A 67 6.29 -9.77 5.63
CA ALA A 67 4.97 -9.26 5.97
C ALA A 67 4.84 -7.79 5.56
N GLU A 68 3.62 -7.36 5.26
CA GLU A 68 3.31 -5.98 4.86
C GLU A 68 2.31 -5.35 5.81
N PHE A 69 2.49 -4.06 6.07
CA PHE A 69 1.55 -3.20 6.76
C PHE A 69 1.15 -2.06 5.81
N LEU A 70 -0.01 -2.20 5.21
CA LEU A 70 -0.53 -1.27 4.20
C LEU A 70 -1.64 -0.43 4.80
N ILE A 71 -1.68 0.86 4.44
CA ILE A 71 -2.66 1.80 4.97
C ILE A 71 -3.31 2.54 3.80
N THR A 72 -4.62 2.47 3.71
CA THR A 72 -5.44 3.33 2.86
C THR A 72 -6.17 4.31 3.77
N ALA A 73 -5.83 5.58 3.69
CA ALA A 73 -6.33 6.58 4.62
C ALA A 73 -6.44 7.97 3.98
N LYS A 74 -7.08 8.87 4.71
CA LYS A 74 -7.04 10.31 4.48
C LYS A 74 -6.34 11.00 5.65
N PHE A 75 -5.70 12.13 5.37
CA PHE A 75 -5.39 13.14 6.36
C PHE A 75 -6.67 13.81 6.83
N TYR A 76 -6.77 14.07 8.13
CA TYR A 76 -7.80 14.91 8.72
C TYR A 76 -7.16 15.96 9.62
N SER A 77 -7.57 17.21 9.45
CA SER A 77 -7.13 18.31 10.31
C SER A 77 -7.81 18.20 11.69
N GLU A 78 -7.14 18.69 12.70
CA GLU A 78 -7.67 18.68 14.06
C GLU A 78 -8.98 19.44 14.15
N ASN A 79 -10.01 18.81 14.75
CA ASN A 79 -11.36 19.38 14.92
C ASN A 79 -11.98 19.92 13.61
N ALA A 80 -11.61 19.34 12.46
CA ALA A 80 -12.00 19.80 11.13
C ALA A 80 -11.69 21.30 10.87
N GLN A 81 -10.70 21.88 11.54
CA GLN A 81 -10.29 23.25 11.32
C GLN A 81 -9.48 23.34 10.01
N PRO A 82 -9.83 24.25 9.08
CA PRO A 82 -9.10 24.39 7.84
C PRO A 82 -7.63 24.78 8.08
N VAL A 83 -6.69 24.02 7.50
CA VAL A 83 -5.25 24.26 7.61
C VAL A 83 -4.61 24.31 6.22
N LYS A 84 -3.50 25.05 6.08
CA LYS A 84 -2.71 25.09 4.83
C LYS A 84 -1.82 23.88 4.66
N ALA A 85 -1.38 23.32 5.78
CA ALA A 85 -0.50 22.17 5.83
C ALA A 85 -0.74 21.35 7.10
N GLY A 86 -0.38 20.08 7.03
CA GLY A 86 -0.42 19.16 8.15
C GLY A 86 0.59 18.04 7.97
N LYS A 87 0.49 17.01 8.77
CA LYS A 87 1.29 15.81 8.65
C LYS A 87 0.50 14.58 9.08
N VAL A 88 0.83 13.46 8.48
CA VAL A 88 0.39 12.15 8.91
C VAL A 88 1.59 11.31 9.32
N LYS A 89 1.40 10.43 10.27
CA LYS A 89 2.45 9.52 10.72
C LYS A 89 1.88 8.15 11.00
N ALA A 90 2.56 7.13 10.51
CA ALA A 90 2.29 5.74 10.84
C ALA A 90 3.48 5.17 11.61
N CYS A 91 3.18 4.51 12.73
CA CYS A 91 4.15 3.78 13.54
C CYS A 91 3.74 2.32 13.61
N LEU A 92 4.71 1.42 13.54
CA LEU A 92 4.54 -0.01 13.76
C LEU A 92 5.75 -0.54 14.55
N GLY A 93 5.54 -0.85 15.82
CA GLY A 93 6.64 -1.15 16.74
C GLY A 93 7.63 0.01 16.83
N ALA A 94 8.90 -0.25 16.52
CA ALA A 94 9.96 0.76 16.50
C ALA A 94 10.07 1.52 15.16
N ARG A 95 9.27 1.19 14.17
CA ARG A 95 9.33 1.80 12.84
C ARG A 95 8.31 2.91 12.72
N GLU A 96 8.71 4.00 12.07
CA GLU A 96 7.80 5.11 11.79
C GLU A 96 8.05 5.69 10.41
N LYS A 97 6.97 6.20 9.81
CA LYS A 97 7.00 6.98 8.56
C LYS A 97 6.09 8.19 8.73
N GLU A 98 6.63 9.35 8.41
CA GLU A 98 5.89 10.61 8.42
C GLU A 98 5.82 11.18 7.01
N LEU A 99 4.69 11.78 6.65
CA LEU A 99 4.50 12.50 5.40
C LEU A 99 3.92 13.89 5.71
N TYR A 100 4.40 14.89 4.98
CA TYR A 100 3.79 16.23 4.98
C TYR A 100 2.63 16.27 4.01
N VAL A 101 1.61 17.02 4.39
CA VAL A 101 0.37 17.19 3.63
C VAL A 101 0.13 18.68 3.46
N TYR A 102 -0.17 19.09 2.24
CA TYR A 102 -0.43 20.49 1.87
C TYR A 102 -1.76 20.62 1.13
N GLY A 103 -2.40 21.77 1.24
CA GLY A 103 -3.42 22.15 0.32
C GLY A 103 -2.86 22.32 -1.11
N GLU A 104 -3.73 22.53 -2.07
CA GLU A 104 -3.31 22.74 -3.46
C GLU A 104 -2.33 23.90 -3.57
N ARG A 105 -1.27 23.68 -4.35
CA ARG A 105 -0.24 24.67 -4.69
C ARG A 105 0.01 24.66 -6.18
N SER A 106 0.32 25.81 -6.74
CA SER A 106 0.71 26.00 -8.14
C SER A 106 1.93 26.92 -8.23
N TRP A 107 2.57 26.92 -9.39
CA TRP A 107 3.66 27.87 -9.64
C TRP A 107 3.11 29.27 -9.92
N GLN A 108 3.62 30.28 -9.20
CA GLN A 108 3.32 31.69 -9.42
C GLN A 108 4.64 32.44 -9.53
N LEU A 109 4.93 32.96 -10.74
CA LEU A 109 6.18 33.69 -11.01
C LEU A 109 7.46 32.92 -10.61
N GLY A 110 7.46 31.60 -10.78
CA GLY A 110 8.63 30.76 -10.48
C GLY A 110 8.79 30.35 -9.01
N VAL A 111 7.82 30.67 -8.16
CA VAL A 111 7.76 30.21 -6.77
C VAL A 111 6.46 29.46 -6.50
N PRO A 112 6.45 28.49 -5.57
CA PRO A 112 5.20 27.85 -5.15
C PRO A 112 4.24 28.87 -4.53
N SER A 113 2.96 28.78 -4.90
CA SER A 113 1.92 29.56 -4.24
C SER A 113 1.76 29.14 -2.77
N GLU A 114 1.11 29.99 -1.97
CA GLU A 114 0.61 29.56 -0.67
C GLU A 114 -0.38 28.41 -0.85
N PRO A 115 -0.32 27.38 0.00
CA PRO A 115 -1.29 26.28 -0.04
C PRO A 115 -2.71 26.78 0.22
N THR A 116 -3.68 26.18 -0.46
CA THR A 116 -5.10 26.37 -0.13
C THR A 116 -5.43 25.75 1.24
N LEU A 117 -6.57 26.11 1.79
CA LEU A 117 -7.03 25.51 3.04
C LEU A 117 -7.68 24.16 2.78
N ILE A 118 -7.34 23.15 3.58
CA ILE A 118 -7.90 21.81 3.56
C ILE A 118 -8.33 21.37 4.96
N THR A 119 -9.33 20.51 5.04
CA THR A 119 -9.73 19.80 6.25
C THR A 119 -9.42 18.32 6.14
N GLU A 120 -9.38 17.78 4.93
CA GLU A 120 -9.00 16.40 4.62
C GLU A 120 -8.27 16.31 3.29
N LEU A 121 -7.46 15.26 3.10
CA LEU A 121 -6.80 14.91 1.85
C LEU A 121 -6.55 13.40 1.79
N SER A 122 -6.84 12.74 0.66
CA SER A 122 -6.48 11.33 0.45
C SER A 122 -4.97 11.15 0.42
N ILE A 123 -4.46 10.19 1.20
CA ILE A 123 -3.04 9.84 1.25
C ILE A 123 -2.79 8.75 0.20
N ASP A 124 -2.80 9.15 -1.05
CA ASP A 124 -2.57 8.29 -2.21
C ASP A 124 -1.44 8.84 -3.10
N TYR A 125 -0.97 8.00 -4.01
CA TYR A 125 0.14 8.34 -4.89
C TYR A 125 -0.22 9.39 -5.96
N ALA A 126 -1.51 9.61 -6.26
CA ALA A 126 -1.92 10.66 -7.18
C ALA A 126 -1.62 12.06 -6.62
N ASN A 127 -1.63 12.20 -5.31
CA ASN A 127 -1.32 13.44 -4.61
C ASN A 127 0.18 13.61 -4.28
N ALA A 128 1.01 12.58 -4.55
CA ALA A 128 2.43 12.57 -4.25
C ALA A 128 3.28 12.96 -5.47
N TYR A 129 4.60 13.17 -5.23
CA TYR A 129 5.55 13.39 -6.30
C TYR A 129 5.53 12.24 -7.32
N GLY A 130 5.49 12.58 -8.62
CA GLY A 130 5.42 11.61 -9.69
C GLY A 130 5.17 12.26 -11.05
N GLY A 131 4.49 11.54 -11.92
CA GLY A 131 4.07 11.96 -13.25
C GLY A 131 4.56 11.03 -14.35
N LYS A 132 4.10 11.27 -15.57
CA LYS A 132 4.36 10.39 -16.74
C LYS A 132 5.83 10.08 -17.01
N ASP A 133 6.73 11.00 -16.63
CA ASP A 133 8.17 10.86 -16.81
C ASP A 133 8.87 10.27 -15.56
N TYR A 134 8.08 9.84 -14.57
CA TYR A 134 8.56 9.21 -13.34
C TYR A 134 7.90 7.83 -13.15
N PRO A 135 8.49 6.77 -13.72
CA PRO A 135 7.88 5.43 -13.75
C PRO A 135 7.62 4.80 -12.38
N MET A 136 8.26 5.33 -11.33
CA MET A 136 8.06 4.88 -9.95
C MET A 136 6.71 5.33 -9.37
N ASN A 137 6.14 6.41 -9.90
CA ASN A 137 4.79 6.90 -9.60
C ASN A 137 4.23 7.66 -10.81
N PRO A 138 3.70 6.96 -11.81
CA PRO A 138 3.26 7.59 -13.06
C PRO A 138 2.00 8.44 -12.92
N ILE A 139 1.22 8.26 -11.85
CA ILE A 139 -0.04 8.99 -11.62
C ILE A 139 0.13 10.25 -10.75
N GLY A 140 1.30 10.46 -10.18
CA GLY A 140 1.57 11.61 -9.31
C GLY A 140 1.82 12.91 -10.06
N ASN A 141 2.15 13.95 -9.30
CA ASN A 141 2.46 15.29 -9.80
C ASN A 141 3.95 15.61 -9.62
N GLY A 142 4.60 16.02 -10.70
CA GLY A 142 6.01 16.49 -10.66
C GLY A 142 6.12 17.98 -10.40
N TYR A 143 7.28 18.44 -9.93
CA TYR A 143 7.55 19.88 -9.75
C TYR A 143 7.63 20.68 -11.06
N GLN A 144 7.54 20.02 -12.21
CA GLN A 144 7.43 20.66 -13.52
C GLN A 144 5.97 20.80 -13.99
N SER A 145 5.03 20.25 -13.25
CA SER A 145 3.59 20.34 -13.52
C SER A 145 3.02 21.69 -13.07
N GLU A 146 1.85 22.06 -13.58
CA GLU A 146 1.13 23.25 -13.08
C GLU A 146 0.76 23.11 -11.59
N SER A 147 0.33 21.90 -11.19
CA SER A 147 0.02 21.56 -9.81
C SER A 147 1.21 20.87 -9.14
N LEU A 148 1.53 21.30 -7.94
CA LEU A 148 2.58 20.72 -7.13
C LEU A 148 2.08 19.50 -6.33
N PRO A 149 2.96 18.57 -5.94
CA PRO A 149 2.59 17.49 -5.03
C PRO A 149 1.99 18.03 -3.74
N GLN A 150 0.90 17.42 -3.29
CA GLN A 150 0.24 17.74 -2.01
C GLN A 150 0.76 16.88 -0.86
N ILE A 151 1.43 15.76 -1.19
CA ILE A 151 2.06 14.85 -0.22
C ILE A 151 3.54 14.80 -0.51
N GLU A 152 4.33 15.04 0.51
CA GLU A 152 5.79 15.08 0.41
C GLU A 152 6.45 14.20 1.47
N ASN A 153 7.51 13.50 1.07
CA ASN A 153 8.41 12.86 1.99
C ASN A 153 9.32 13.92 2.63
N PRO A 154 9.30 14.11 3.95
CA PRO A 154 10.12 15.14 4.61
C PRO A 154 11.62 14.97 4.40
N ASN A 155 12.08 13.75 4.10
CA ASN A 155 13.51 13.46 3.89
C ASN A 155 13.94 13.67 2.43
N ASN A 156 12.99 13.54 1.47
CA ASN A 156 13.30 13.73 0.06
C ASN A 156 12.01 14.04 -0.72
N ILE A 157 11.80 15.29 -1.02
CA ILE A 157 10.60 15.81 -1.68
C ILE A 157 10.44 15.34 -3.14
N VAL A 158 11.48 14.85 -3.78
CA VAL A 158 11.45 14.32 -5.16
C VAL A 158 11.31 12.80 -5.21
N THR A 159 10.79 12.20 -4.16
CA THR A 159 10.40 10.78 -4.13
C THR A 159 8.90 10.65 -3.92
N SER A 160 8.31 9.65 -4.56
CA SER A 160 6.90 9.31 -4.29
C SER A 160 6.74 8.92 -2.82
N ALA A 161 5.64 9.36 -2.23
CA ALA A 161 5.36 9.17 -0.82
C ALA A 161 3.94 8.65 -0.63
N GLY A 162 3.76 7.61 0.17
CA GLY A 162 2.46 7.01 0.44
C GLY A 162 2.57 5.86 1.41
N PHE A 163 1.43 5.28 1.79
CA PHE A 163 1.32 4.10 2.66
C PHE A 163 0.52 2.98 2.00
N SER A 164 -0.19 3.29 0.93
CA SER A 164 -1.03 2.34 0.20
C SER A 164 -0.20 1.39 -0.66
N PRO A 165 -0.77 0.28 -1.11
CA PRO A 165 -0.09 -0.63 -2.03
C PRO A 165 0.23 0.07 -3.36
N LEU A 166 1.33 -0.34 -3.97
CA LEU A 166 1.70 0.05 -5.33
C LEU A 166 0.89 -0.74 -6.36
N ASP A 167 0.52 -0.11 -7.44
CA ASP A 167 -0.11 -0.77 -8.57
C ASP A 167 0.81 -1.83 -9.19
N SER A 168 0.24 -2.96 -9.62
CA SER A 168 0.98 -4.07 -10.21
C SER A 168 1.66 -3.69 -11.53
N SER A 169 1.11 -2.73 -12.27
CA SER A 169 1.65 -2.27 -13.55
C SER A 169 2.86 -1.33 -13.43
N TRP A 170 3.15 -0.81 -12.24
CA TRP A 170 4.24 0.15 -12.05
C TRP A 170 5.61 -0.51 -12.12
N SER A 171 6.59 0.20 -12.68
CA SER A 171 7.94 -0.32 -12.88
C SER A 171 8.61 -0.81 -11.61
N GLN A 172 8.27 -0.21 -10.46
CA GLN A 172 8.77 -0.61 -9.15
C GLN A 172 8.41 -2.06 -8.80
N ARG A 173 7.25 -2.56 -9.27
CA ARG A 173 6.83 -3.95 -9.08
C ARG A 173 7.19 -4.82 -10.28
N ARG A 174 6.96 -4.33 -11.49
CA ARG A 174 7.18 -5.09 -12.73
C ARG A 174 8.60 -5.58 -12.92
N GLN A 175 9.60 -4.90 -12.38
CA GLN A 175 10.99 -5.33 -12.44
C GLN A 175 11.24 -6.73 -11.83
N TYR A 176 10.32 -7.22 -11.02
CA TYR A 176 10.41 -8.51 -10.33
C TYR A 176 9.57 -9.62 -10.98
N GLU A 177 8.78 -9.32 -12.01
CA GLU A 177 7.85 -10.28 -12.63
C GLU A 177 8.57 -11.36 -13.46
N GLY A 178 9.80 -11.12 -13.87
CA GLY A 178 10.55 -12.01 -14.75
C GLY A 178 10.16 -11.87 -16.22
N THR A 179 10.66 -12.78 -17.05
CA THR A 179 10.54 -12.73 -18.51
C THR A 179 9.49 -13.72 -19.01
N PHE A 180 8.41 -13.18 -19.58
CA PHE A 180 7.31 -13.95 -20.18
C PHE A 180 7.49 -14.03 -21.72
N ASP A 181 8.44 -14.87 -22.17
CA ASP A 181 8.76 -15.10 -23.58
C ASP A 181 8.22 -16.47 -24.09
N GLU A 182 8.55 -16.86 -25.32
CA GLU A 182 8.16 -18.15 -25.89
C GLU A 182 8.71 -19.33 -25.07
N ARG A 183 9.93 -19.21 -24.55
CA ARG A 183 10.55 -20.24 -23.71
C ARG A 183 9.78 -20.43 -22.40
N TYR A 184 9.28 -19.35 -21.80
CA TYR A 184 8.38 -19.43 -20.65
C TYR A 184 7.13 -20.20 -21.00
N LEU A 185 6.46 -19.86 -22.12
CA LEU A 185 5.22 -20.52 -22.55
C LEU A 185 5.41 -22.03 -22.80
N GLU A 186 6.55 -22.41 -23.39
CA GLU A 186 6.84 -23.82 -23.69
C GLU A 186 7.21 -24.67 -22.48
N LYS A 187 7.91 -24.09 -21.50
CA LYS A 187 8.59 -24.87 -20.46
C LYS A 187 8.12 -24.62 -19.04
N TYR A 188 7.60 -23.44 -18.78
CA TYR A 188 7.33 -23.00 -17.39
C TYR A 188 5.87 -22.69 -17.13
N PHE A 189 5.08 -22.39 -18.17
CA PHE A 189 3.65 -22.15 -18.02
C PHE A 189 2.94 -23.40 -17.45
N PRO A 190 2.03 -23.27 -16.46
CA PRO A 190 1.47 -22.06 -15.84
C PRO A 190 2.22 -21.55 -14.58
N GLY A 191 3.45 -22.01 -14.34
CA GLY A 191 4.27 -21.54 -13.22
C GLY A 191 4.83 -20.13 -13.44
N HIS A 192 5.83 -19.75 -12.66
CA HIS A 192 6.55 -18.50 -12.83
C HIS A 192 7.75 -18.64 -13.78
N PRO A 193 8.18 -17.56 -14.45
CA PRO A 193 9.45 -17.56 -15.17
C PRO A 193 10.63 -17.89 -14.24
N PRO A 194 11.74 -18.45 -14.77
CA PRO A 194 12.91 -18.81 -13.95
C PRO A 194 13.60 -17.63 -13.27
N ASP A 195 13.44 -16.43 -13.84
CA ASP A 195 13.95 -15.16 -13.35
C ASP A 195 12.91 -14.35 -12.57
N PHE A 196 11.78 -14.96 -12.23
CA PHE A 196 10.79 -14.35 -11.34
C PHE A 196 11.38 -14.17 -9.93
N ASP A 197 11.24 -12.96 -9.40
CA ASP A 197 11.64 -12.65 -8.03
C ASP A 197 10.39 -12.51 -7.16
N TRP A 198 10.36 -13.24 -6.03
CA TRP A 198 9.23 -13.23 -5.09
C TRP A 198 8.92 -11.86 -4.49
N ARG A 199 9.85 -10.89 -4.61
CA ARG A 199 9.60 -9.49 -4.30
C ARG A 199 8.47 -8.88 -5.15
N GLY A 200 8.15 -9.44 -6.31
CA GLY A 200 6.99 -9.06 -7.12
C GLY A 200 5.65 -9.20 -6.38
N PHE A 201 5.58 -10.05 -5.34
CA PHE A 201 4.41 -10.11 -4.46
C PHE A 201 4.36 -9.02 -3.39
N MET A 202 5.46 -8.31 -3.15
CA MET A 202 5.48 -7.17 -2.23
C MET A 202 4.80 -5.98 -2.89
N THR A 203 3.85 -5.39 -2.18
CA THR A 203 3.09 -4.23 -2.68
C THR A 203 3.53 -2.92 -2.05
N ALA A 204 4.27 -2.97 -0.95
CA ALA A 204 4.87 -1.79 -0.34
C ALA A 204 6.04 -1.26 -1.17
N PRO A 205 6.27 0.07 -1.19
CA PRO A 205 7.47 0.66 -1.80
C PRO A 205 8.77 0.11 -1.21
N ASP A 206 9.81 -0.02 -2.04
CA ASP A 206 11.12 -0.59 -1.66
C ASP A 206 11.75 0.15 -0.46
N ASP A 207 11.54 1.46 -0.35
CA ASP A 207 12.06 2.29 0.76
C ASP A 207 11.39 1.99 2.11
N GLN A 208 10.32 1.20 2.09
CA GLN A 208 9.59 0.77 3.28
C GLN A 208 9.87 -0.68 3.68
N TRP A 209 10.66 -1.40 2.89
CA TRP A 209 10.98 -2.77 3.20
C TRP A 209 11.90 -2.86 4.41
N MET A 210 11.69 -3.91 5.21
CA MET A 210 12.47 -4.20 6.41
C MET A 210 12.99 -5.63 6.36
N ASP A 211 14.17 -5.86 6.95
CA ASP A 211 14.74 -7.21 7.02
C ASP A 211 14.05 -8.08 8.06
N GLU A 212 13.29 -7.49 8.96
CA GLU A 212 12.60 -8.18 10.06
C GLU A 212 11.15 -8.51 9.69
N TYR A 213 10.66 -9.65 10.15
CA TYR A 213 9.26 -9.99 10.07
C TYR A 213 8.47 -9.39 11.22
N PHE A 214 7.19 -9.11 11.00
CA PHE A 214 6.26 -8.80 12.07
C PHE A 214 5.97 -10.06 12.89
N THR A 215 5.95 -9.91 14.21
CA THR A 215 5.67 -11.00 15.15
C THR A 215 4.18 -11.11 15.44
N GLY A 216 3.39 -10.07 15.10
CA GLY A 216 1.97 -9.94 15.43
C GLY A 216 1.74 -9.38 16.83
N THR A 217 2.78 -8.90 17.49
CA THR A 217 2.70 -8.28 18.82
C THR A 217 3.06 -6.78 18.80
N GLU A 218 3.41 -6.27 17.62
CA GLU A 218 3.73 -4.86 17.43
C GLU A 218 2.49 -4.00 17.66
N LYS A 219 2.68 -2.94 18.41
CA LYS A 219 1.69 -1.86 18.49
C LYS A 219 1.79 -0.98 17.27
N PHE A 220 0.64 -0.57 16.75
CA PHE A 220 0.59 0.44 15.72
C PHE A 220 -0.06 1.72 16.23
N GLU A 221 0.35 2.85 15.65
CA GLU A 221 -0.27 4.16 15.85
C GLU A 221 -0.40 4.86 14.49
N LEU A 222 -1.57 5.43 14.23
CA LEU A 222 -1.86 6.23 13.05
C LEU A 222 -2.26 7.64 13.51
N HIS A 223 -1.51 8.65 13.09
CA HIS A 223 -1.72 10.03 13.49
C HIS A 223 -2.38 10.82 12.36
N ASN A 224 -3.44 11.55 12.70
CA ASN A 224 -4.23 12.41 11.80
C ASN A 224 -4.85 11.67 10.61
N MET A 225 -5.18 10.40 10.79
CA MET A 225 -5.81 9.54 9.77
C MET A 225 -7.23 9.11 10.14
N HIS A 226 -7.89 9.82 11.06
CA HIS A 226 -9.27 9.55 11.46
C HIS A 226 -10.01 10.87 11.71
N PRO A 227 -11.28 11.00 11.27
CA PRO A 227 -12.01 12.26 11.35
C PRO A 227 -12.28 12.76 12.78
N GLU A 228 -12.36 11.83 13.75
CA GLU A 228 -12.74 12.17 15.15
C GLU A 228 -11.59 11.97 16.14
N LYS A 229 -10.51 11.31 15.75
CA LYS A 229 -9.39 10.96 16.63
C LYS A 229 -8.07 11.32 15.99
N GLN A 230 -7.26 12.12 16.67
CA GLN A 230 -5.93 12.45 16.20
C GLN A 230 -4.99 11.23 16.16
N ILE A 231 -5.19 10.29 17.06
CA ILE A 231 -4.38 9.06 17.14
C ILE A 231 -5.32 7.85 17.22
N ILE A 232 -5.09 6.90 16.35
CA ILE A 232 -5.66 5.55 16.43
C ILE A 232 -4.51 4.61 16.77
N SER A 233 -4.72 3.71 17.70
CA SER A 233 -3.72 2.70 18.07
C SER A 233 -4.36 1.33 18.26
N GLY A 234 -3.55 0.29 18.09
CA GLY A 234 -3.93 -1.10 18.29
C GLY A 234 -2.71 -2.02 18.37
N GLN A 235 -3.01 -3.32 18.54
CA GLN A 235 -2.00 -4.37 18.60
C GLN A 235 -2.55 -5.62 17.93
#